data_718cbce0fd3f22fb1feb26fcca759e90
#
_entry.id   718cbce0fd3f22fb1feb26fcca759e90
#
_cell.length_a   1.000
_cell.length_b   1.000
_cell.length_c   1.000
_cell.angle_alpha   90.00
_cell.angle_beta   90.00
_cell.angle_gamma   90.00
#
_symmetry.space_group_name_H-M   'P 1'
#
loop_
_entity.id
_entity.type
_entity.pdbx_description
1 polymer ?
#
loop_
_entity_poly.entity_id
_entity_poly.type
_entity_poly.pdbx_seq_one_letter_code
_entity_poly.pdbx_strand_id
1 'polypeptide(L)'
;MTAKQVILTAAFCATACLLSPLTAGAQNGDSGSKVRMYNTVKQKLLDGKQVVGGTVSTSDPNIYCAMAESGFDFLWIEMQHSPLMYDDVAKMIWACKDAPAIPFIRIPNATEGDIQKATDIGALGIVVPMVHTVEEAQDAVKYAKFPPVGRRSQGGGQYGRLWGRDYRKTANENIMIVVMIESPDGVAIVDKIAAVPGIDVVFAASGDIGSFTGWERTDPRYMKLINRVRDETLKAGKILGGPFAWSDRQGYMFFQGPGEGSLIKSGAQMTLTGVSDDKKEDVATGDEPL
;
A
#
# COMPACT_ATOMS: atom_id res chain seq x y z
N MET A 1 -65.66 -65.43 -25.43
CA MET A 1 -65.13 -66.41 -26.34
C MET A 1 -63.61 -66.31 -26.32
N THR A 2 -63.06 -67.32 -25.67
CA THR A 2 -61.84 -68.10 -25.85
C THR A 2 -60.48 -67.39 -25.91
N ALA A 3 -59.75 -67.70 -24.85
CA ALA A 3 -58.35 -67.60 -24.64
C ALA A 3 -57.44 -68.24 -25.65
N LYS A 4 -56.24 -67.77 -25.85
CA LYS A 4 -55.08 -68.61 -26.16
C LYS A 4 -53.88 -68.06 -25.44
N GLN A 5 -53.40 -68.88 -24.49
CA GLN A 5 -52.06 -68.73 -23.86
C GLN A 5 -51.03 -69.12 -24.93
N VAL A 6 -49.93 -68.31 -24.92
CA VAL A 6 -48.64 -68.70 -25.51
C VAL A 6 -47.60 -68.59 -24.44
N ILE A 7 -47.06 -69.73 -24.06
CA ILE A 7 -45.90 -69.83 -23.13
C ILE A 7 -44.65 -69.57 -23.96
N LEU A 8 -43.80 -68.64 -23.53
CA LEU A 8 -42.47 -68.47 -24.11
C LEU A 8 -41.44 -68.55 -22.98
N THR A 9 -40.61 -69.55 -23.06
CA THR A 9 -39.53 -69.91 -22.19
C THR A 9 -38.45 -68.88 -22.26
N ALA A 10 -38.07 -68.26 -21.10
CA ALA A 10 -36.97 -67.35 -20.97
C ALA A 10 -35.68 -68.13 -20.68
N ALA A 11 -34.69 -67.96 -21.55
CA ALA A 11 -33.34 -68.42 -21.32
C ALA A 11 -32.59 -67.37 -20.45
N PHE A 12 -32.10 -67.78 -19.30
CA PHE A 12 -31.25 -66.99 -18.40
C PHE A 12 -29.83 -66.90 -18.98
N CYS A 13 -29.41 -65.75 -19.42
CA CYS A 13 -28.03 -65.47 -19.73
C CYS A 13 -27.46 -64.66 -18.57
N ALA A 14 -26.68 -65.28 -17.70
CA ALA A 14 -25.99 -64.62 -16.59
C ALA A 14 -24.74 -63.89 -17.12
N THR A 15 -24.86 -62.59 -17.28
CA THR A 15 -23.68 -61.74 -17.55
C THR A 15 -23.16 -61.14 -16.21
N ALA A 16 -22.03 -61.66 -15.80
CA ALA A 16 -21.34 -61.13 -14.63
C ALA A 16 -20.78 -59.70 -14.90
N CYS A 17 -21.43 -58.69 -14.34
CA CYS A 17 -20.88 -57.35 -14.30
C CYS A 17 -19.81 -57.28 -13.22
N LEU A 18 -18.55 -57.19 -13.64
CA LEU A 18 -17.43 -56.83 -12.80
C LEU A 18 -17.57 -55.33 -12.42
N LEU A 19 -18.01 -55.08 -11.19
CA LEU A 19 -17.96 -53.77 -10.57
C LEU A 19 -16.52 -53.45 -10.22
N SER A 20 -15.84 -52.61 -11.04
CA SER A 20 -14.61 -51.96 -10.65
C SER A 20 -14.93 -50.79 -9.68
N PRO A 21 -14.25 -50.67 -8.54
CA PRO A 21 -14.43 -49.49 -7.68
C PRO A 21 -13.85 -48.27 -8.39
N LEU A 22 -14.68 -47.28 -8.73
CA LEU A 22 -14.25 -45.95 -9.05
C LEU A 22 -13.66 -45.34 -7.75
N THR A 23 -12.37 -45.41 -7.62
CA THR A 23 -11.64 -44.54 -6.69
C THR A 23 -11.77 -43.10 -7.23
N ALA A 24 -12.70 -42.36 -6.69
CA ALA A 24 -12.72 -40.90 -6.83
C ALA A 24 -11.46 -40.36 -6.15
N GLY A 25 -10.40 -40.25 -6.92
CA GLY A 25 -9.23 -39.47 -6.54
C GLY A 25 -9.66 -38.02 -6.44
N ALA A 26 -9.93 -37.57 -5.23
CA ALA A 26 -9.98 -36.15 -4.93
C ALA A 26 -8.59 -35.58 -5.23
N GLN A 27 -8.39 -35.07 -6.44
CA GLN A 27 -7.29 -34.20 -6.77
C GLN A 27 -7.59 -32.83 -6.11
N ASN A 28 -7.30 -32.73 -4.82
CA ASN A 28 -7.06 -31.44 -4.20
C ASN A 28 -5.74 -30.89 -4.76
N GLY A 29 -5.78 -30.47 -6.01
CA GLY A 29 -4.77 -29.65 -6.63
C GLY A 29 -5.07 -28.18 -6.30
N ASP A 30 -4.96 -27.79 -5.05
CA ASP A 30 -4.76 -26.39 -4.71
C ASP A 30 -3.29 -26.03 -5.05
N SER A 31 -3.01 -25.94 -6.35
CA SER A 31 -1.89 -25.16 -6.83
C SER A 31 -2.30 -23.71 -6.64
N GLY A 32 -2.08 -23.16 -5.45
CA GLY A 32 -2.22 -21.75 -5.17
C GLY A 32 -1.40 -20.97 -6.19
N SER A 33 -2.02 -20.58 -7.30
CA SER A 33 -1.35 -19.75 -8.31
C SER A 33 -0.93 -18.48 -7.60
N LYS A 34 0.37 -18.27 -7.48
CA LYS A 34 0.95 -17.10 -6.82
C LYS A 34 0.31 -15.85 -7.45
N VAL A 35 -0.37 -15.04 -6.65
CA VAL A 35 -1.02 -13.82 -7.13
C VAL A 35 0.03 -12.92 -7.79
N ARG A 36 -0.28 -12.38 -8.97
CA ARG A 36 0.63 -11.48 -9.69
C ARG A 36 0.92 -10.23 -8.84
N MET A 37 2.18 -10.07 -8.47
CA MET A 37 2.68 -8.89 -7.76
C MET A 37 3.16 -7.85 -8.77
N TYR A 38 2.57 -6.67 -8.77
CA TYR A 38 2.97 -5.52 -9.59
C TYR A 38 3.28 -4.29 -8.73
N ASN A 39 2.99 -4.34 -7.44
CA ASN A 39 3.49 -3.34 -6.48
C ASN A 39 4.94 -3.68 -6.11
N THR A 40 5.88 -3.05 -6.81
CA THR A 40 7.33 -3.27 -6.60
C THR A 40 7.79 -2.80 -5.22
N VAL A 41 7.13 -1.81 -4.62
CA VAL A 41 7.39 -1.37 -3.23
C VAL A 41 7.10 -2.49 -2.25
N LYS A 42 5.93 -3.10 -2.37
CA LYS A 42 5.55 -4.23 -1.50
C LYS A 42 6.52 -5.40 -1.67
N GLN A 43 6.89 -5.71 -2.91
CA GLN A 43 7.87 -6.78 -3.18
C GLN A 43 9.23 -6.48 -2.54
N LYS A 44 9.78 -5.25 -2.69
CA LYS A 44 11.05 -4.87 -2.07
C LYS A 44 11.02 -4.99 -0.55
N LEU A 45 9.92 -4.56 0.09
CA LEU A 45 9.76 -4.68 1.54
C LEU A 45 9.67 -6.15 2.00
N LEU A 46 8.99 -7.01 1.24
CA LEU A 46 8.96 -8.47 1.49
C LEU A 46 10.34 -9.10 1.33
N ASP A 47 11.18 -8.57 0.44
CA ASP A 47 12.57 -8.99 0.24
C ASP A 47 13.53 -8.40 1.31
N GLY A 48 13.01 -7.68 2.31
CA GLY A 48 13.80 -7.06 3.38
C GLY A 48 14.60 -5.83 2.93
N LYS A 49 14.17 -5.14 1.87
CA LYS A 49 14.83 -3.93 1.34
C LYS A 49 14.09 -2.68 1.75
N GLN A 50 14.84 -1.64 2.06
CA GLN A 50 14.29 -0.30 2.29
C GLN A 50 13.73 0.28 1.01
N VAL A 51 12.71 1.14 1.16
CA VAL A 51 12.07 1.86 0.04
C VAL A 51 11.94 3.34 0.37
N VAL A 52 12.14 4.17 -0.64
CA VAL A 52 12.09 5.64 -0.50
C VAL A 52 11.12 6.22 -1.53
N GLY A 53 10.21 7.07 -1.06
CA GLY A 53 9.28 7.82 -1.88
C GLY A 53 9.64 9.29 -2.00
N GLY A 54 9.59 9.85 -3.21
CA GLY A 54 9.64 11.30 -3.41
C GLY A 54 8.28 11.94 -3.15
N THR A 55 8.23 13.09 -2.47
CA THR A 55 6.98 13.81 -2.18
C THR A 55 6.59 14.72 -3.33
N VAL A 56 5.34 14.63 -3.80
CA VAL A 56 4.78 15.44 -4.90
C VAL A 56 3.60 16.25 -4.39
N SER A 57 3.69 17.56 -4.50
CA SER A 57 2.66 18.53 -4.09
C SER A 57 2.17 19.42 -5.24
N THR A 58 2.84 19.37 -6.40
CA THR A 58 2.45 20.08 -7.62
C THR A 58 1.53 19.25 -8.50
N SER A 59 0.70 19.93 -9.30
CA SER A 59 -0.19 19.30 -10.29
C SER A 59 0.42 19.17 -11.68
N ASP A 60 1.73 19.46 -11.84
CA ASP A 60 2.41 19.39 -13.14
C ASP A 60 2.80 17.94 -13.50
N PRO A 61 2.25 17.35 -14.57
CA PRO A 61 2.60 16.00 -14.99
C PRO A 61 4.08 15.84 -15.38
N ASN A 62 4.77 16.89 -15.86
CA ASN A 62 6.18 16.78 -16.22
C ASN A 62 7.06 16.66 -14.98
N ILE A 63 6.75 17.40 -13.92
CA ILE A 63 7.44 17.28 -12.63
C ILE A 63 7.18 15.90 -12.03
N TYR A 64 5.92 15.46 -12.05
CA TYR A 64 5.57 14.11 -11.59
C TYR A 64 6.37 13.03 -12.33
N CYS A 65 6.43 13.11 -13.66
CA CYS A 65 7.17 12.16 -14.50
C CYS A 65 8.67 12.18 -14.20
N ALA A 66 9.26 13.37 -14.12
CA ALA A 66 10.67 13.50 -13.78
C ALA A 66 11.01 12.85 -12.43
N MET A 67 10.15 13.00 -11.44
CA MET A 67 10.33 12.33 -10.13
C MET A 67 10.08 10.84 -10.21
N ALA A 68 9.05 10.39 -10.95
CA ALA A 68 8.73 8.96 -11.08
C ALA A 68 9.82 8.15 -11.79
N GLU A 69 10.65 8.80 -12.59
CA GLU A 69 11.76 8.21 -13.36
C GLU A 69 13.13 8.42 -12.71
N SER A 70 13.23 9.18 -11.60
CA SER A 70 14.51 9.55 -10.99
C SER A 70 15.05 8.54 -9.97
N GLY A 71 14.42 7.37 -9.83
CA GLY A 71 14.92 6.28 -9.00
C GLY A 71 14.21 6.11 -7.66
N PHE A 72 13.21 6.92 -7.33
CA PHE A 72 12.33 6.66 -6.19
C PHE A 72 11.56 5.34 -6.38
N ASP A 73 11.34 4.61 -5.30
CA ASP A 73 10.53 3.38 -5.32
C ASP A 73 9.04 3.69 -5.49
N PHE A 74 8.59 4.81 -4.94
CA PHE A 74 7.22 5.31 -5.05
C PHE A 74 7.20 6.83 -5.05
N LEU A 75 6.07 7.40 -5.44
CA LEU A 75 5.80 8.81 -5.23
C LEU A 75 4.71 8.95 -4.16
N TRP A 76 5.05 9.69 -3.11
CA TRP A 76 4.13 10.11 -2.06
C TRP A 76 3.38 11.34 -2.56
N ILE A 77 2.19 11.14 -3.14
CA ILE A 77 1.35 12.21 -3.67
C ILE A 77 0.59 12.83 -2.52
N GLU A 78 0.89 14.07 -2.26
CA GLU A 78 0.46 14.79 -1.06
C GLU A 78 -0.86 15.51 -1.30
N MET A 79 -1.98 14.94 -0.87
CA MET A 79 -3.30 15.59 -1.02
C MET A 79 -3.86 16.15 0.29
N GLN A 80 -3.20 15.90 1.43
CA GLN A 80 -3.63 16.46 2.71
C GLN A 80 -3.21 17.92 2.88
N HIS A 81 -1.96 18.24 2.51
CA HIS A 81 -1.36 19.56 2.71
C HIS A 81 -1.03 20.29 1.39
N SER A 82 -1.67 19.93 0.31
CA SER A 82 -1.51 20.58 -0.98
C SER A 82 -2.88 20.89 -1.63
N PRO A 83 -2.94 21.75 -2.65
CA PRO A 83 -4.17 22.02 -3.37
C PRO A 83 -4.55 20.95 -4.40
N LEU A 84 -3.86 19.81 -4.44
CA LEU A 84 -4.11 18.75 -5.42
C LEU A 84 -5.52 18.19 -5.32
N MET A 85 -6.15 18.06 -6.49
CA MET A 85 -7.45 17.40 -6.63
C MET A 85 -7.28 16.02 -7.28
N TYR A 86 -8.24 15.12 -7.08
CA TYR A 86 -8.20 13.77 -7.68
C TYR A 86 -8.07 13.77 -9.20
N ASP A 87 -8.61 14.77 -9.88
CA ASP A 87 -8.47 14.92 -11.35
C ASP A 87 -7.03 15.22 -11.76
N ASP A 88 -6.33 16.09 -11.00
CA ASP A 88 -4.92 16.39 -11.24
C ASP A 88 -4.07 15.13 -11.05
N VAL A 89 -4.28 14.43 -9.93
CA VAL A 89 -3.53 13.21 -9.60
C VAL A 89 -3.78 12.11 -10.62
N ALA A 90 -5.03 11.94 -11.08
CA ALA A 90 -5.36 10.98 -12.12
C ALA A 90 -4.62 11.26 -13.42
N LYS A 91 -4.52 12.53 -13.84
CA LYS A 91 -3.78 12.96 -15.02
C LYS A 91 -2.28 12.75 -14.88
N MET A 92 -1.70 13.07 -13.71
CA MET A 92 -0.28 12.85 -13.43
C MET A 92 0.07 11.36 -13.49
N ILE A 93 -0.66 10.49 -12.80
CA ILE A 93 -0.45 9.04 -12.84
C ILE A 93 -0.58 8.51 -14.26
N TRP A 94 -1.57 9.01 -15.03
CA TRP A 94 -1.78 8.57 -16.40
C TRP A 94 -0.68 9.02 -17.35
N ALA A 95 -0.15 10.22 -17.19
CA ALA A 95 0.91 10.76 -18.02
C ALA A 95 2.18 9.89 -17.96
N CYS A 96 2.46 9.30 -16.81
CA CYS A 96 3.63 8.45 -16.55
C CYS A 96 3.26 7.04 -16.08
N LYS A 97 2.24 6.45 -16.70
CA LYS A 97 1.72 5.13 -16.34
C LYS A 97 2.72 3.98 -16.40
N ASP A 98 3.79 4.14 -17.16
CA ASP A 98 4.84 3.13 -17.36
C ASP A 98 6.11 3.44 -16.54
N ALA A 99 6.10 4.51 -15.74
CA ALA A 99 7.23 4.86 -14.86
C ALA A 99 7.42 3.82 -13.75
N PRO A 100 8.67 3.61 -13.29
CA PRO A 100 8.97 2.58 -12.29
C PRO A 100 8.43 2.88 -10.89
N ALA A 101 8.30 4.16 -10.51
CA ALA A 101 7.82 4.54 -9.18
C ALA A 101 6.31 4.29 -9.03
N ILE A 102 5.94 3.64 -7.93
CA ILE A 102 4.55 3.31 -7.63
C ILE A 102 3.81 4.51 -7.03
N PRO A 103 2.58 4.86 -7.50
CA PRO A 103 1.79 5.94 -6.90
C PRO A 103 1.23 5.53 -5.52
N PHE A 104 1.63 6.28 -4.49
CA PHE A 104 1.10 6.27 -3.14
C PHE A 104 0.41 7.61 -2.90
N ILE A 105 -0.83 7.61 -2.42
CA ILE A 105 -1.58 8.85 -2.18
C ILE A 105 -1.78 9.04 -0.68
N ARG A 106 -1.27 10.15 -0.12
CA ARG A 106 -1.73 10.62 1.17
C ARG A 106 -3.06 11.32 0.97
N ILE A 107 -4.13 10.65 1.38
CA ILE A 107 -5.50 11.13 1.23
C ILE A 107 -5.80 12.30 2.18
N PRO A 108 -6.71 13.22 1.80
CA PRO A 108 -7.09 14.34 2.67
C PRO A 108 -7.70 13.90 4.00
N ASN A 109 -8.56 12.89 3.93
CA ASN A 109 -9.25 12.32 5.09
C ASN A 109 -9.43 10.82 4.94
N ALA A 110 -9.53 10.10 6.07
CA ALA A 110 -9.73 8.64 6.11
C ALA A 110 -11.18 8.21 5.76
N THR A 111 -11.82 8.89 4.80
CA THR A 111 -13.19 8.58 4.39
C THR A 111 -13.25 7.46 3.36
N GLU A 112 -14.38 6.74 3.32
CA GLU A 112 -14.63 5.75 2.27
C GLU A 112 -14.49 6.36 0.87
N GLY A 113 -15.00 7.59 0.67
CA GLY A 113 -14.96 8.28 -0.63
C GLY A 113 -13.54 8.64 -1.07
N ASP A 114 -12.70 9.11 -0.16
CA ASP A 114 -11.30 9.45 -0.47
C ASP A 114 -10.49 8.21 -0.81
N ILE A 115 -10.62 7.14 -0.02
CA ILE A 115 -9.95 5.86 -0.26
C ILE A 115 -10.41 5.24 -1.58
N GLN A 116 -11.73 5.27 -1.85
CA GLN A 116 -12.30 4.77 -3.10
C GLN A 116 -11.74 5.52 -4.32
N LYS A 117 -11.73 6.85 -4.28
CA LYS A 117 -11.21 7.68 -5.37
C LYS A 117 -9.71 7.47 -5.58
N ALA A 118 -8.91 7.47 -4.52
CA ALA A 118 -7.47 7.23 -4.60
C ALA A 118 -7.15 5.87 -5.26
N THR A 119 -7.84 4.82 -4.86
CA THR A 119 -7.66 3.49 -5.46
C THR A 119 -8.18 3.41 -6.89
N ASP A 120 -9.27 4.11 -7.23
CA ASP A 120 -9.87 4.07 -8.57
C ASP A 120 -9.02 4.83 -9.61
N ILE A 121 -8.29 5.86 -9.21
CA ILE A 121 -7.32 6.55 -10.08
C ILE A 121 -5.96 5.85 -10.16
N GLY A 122 -5.78 4.73 -9.46
CA GLY A 122 -4.65 3.83 -9.67
C GLY A 122 -3.59 3.81 -8.58
N ALA A 123 -3.82 4.43 -7.42
CA ALA A 123 -2.88 4.27 -6.31
C ALA A 123 -2.75 2.80 -5.87
N LEU A 124 -1.54 2.37 -5.61
CA LEU A 124 -1.23 1.08 -4.97
C LEU A 124 -0.78 1.24 -3.51
N GLY A 125 -0.65 2.46 -3.04
CA GLY A 125 -0.48 2.78 -1.63
C GLY A 125 -1.47 3.85 -1.19
N ILE A 126 -2.14 3.59 -0.08
CA ILE A 126 -3.04 4.56 0.58
C ILE A 126 -2.38 4.94 1.89
N VAL A 127 -1.99 6.20 1.98
CA VAL A 127 -1.42 6.78 3.20
C VAL A 127 -2.55 7.50 3.93
N VAL A 128 -2.88 7.00 5.10
CA VAL A 128 -4.00 7.48 5.92
C VAL A 128 -3.44 8.33 7.05
N PRO A 129 -3.66 9.65 6.99
CA PRO A 129 -3.20 10.55 8.04
C PRO A 129 -4.06 10.45 9.31
N MET A 130 -3.53 10.97 10.42
CA MET A 130 -4.26 11.23 11.65
C MET A 130 -5.03 10.04 12.22
N VAL A 131 -4.43 8.84 12.21
CA VAL A 131 -5.07 7.65 12.75
C VAL A 131 -4.96 7.65 14.28
N HIS A 132 -6.10 7.82 14.96
CA HIS A 132 -6.22 7.94 16.42
C HIS A 132 -6.98 6.78 17.05
N THR A 133 -7.68 5.97 16.26
CA THR A 133 -8.53 4.87 16.75
C THR A 133 -8.25 3.58 15.98
N VAL A 134 -8.62 2.45 16.58
CA VAL A 134 -8.55 1.14 15.92
C VAL A 134 -9.57 1.07 14.78
N GLU A 135 -10.72 1.69 14.95
CA GLU A 135 -11.79 1.76 13.96
C GLU A 135 -11.34 2.47 12.68
N GLU A 136 -10.62 3.59 12.79
CA GLU A 136 -10.04 4.29 11.63
C GLU A 136 -9.05 3.41 10.87
N ALA A 137 -8.18 2.68 11.58
CA ALA A 137 -7.26 1.73 10.97
C ALA A 137 -8.00 0.56 10.28
N GLN A 138 -9.07 0.04 10.88
CA GLN A 138 -9.91 -1.00 10.29
C GLN A 138 -10.66 -0.48 9.07
N ASP A 139 -11.20 0.72 9.12
CA ASP A 139 -11.92 1.37 8.02
C ASP A 139 -10.99 1.65 6.84
N ALA A 140 -9.73 2.00 7.07
CA ALA A 140 -8.72 2.15 6.02
C ALA A 140 -8.57 0.84 5.20
N VAL A 141 -8.45 -0.29 5.87
CA VAL A 141 -8.38 -1.60 5.21
C VAL A 141 -9.68 -1.94 4.51
N LYS A 142 -10.80 -1.78 5.21
CA LYS A 142 -12.14 -2.12 4.75
C LYS A 142 -12.54 -1.39 3.46
N TYR A 143 -12.18 -0.11 3.34
CA TYR A 143 -12.52 0.71 2.17
C TYR A 143 -11.54 0.55 1.01
N ALA A 144 -10.29 0.16 1.26
CA ALA A 144 -9.29 -0.05 0.21
C ALA A 144 -9.34 -1.44 -0.42
N LYS A 145 -9.83 -2.45 0.29
CA LYS A 145 -9.80 -3.85 -0.15
C LYS A 145 -11.17 -4.33 -0.65
N PHE A 146 -11.16 -5.16 -1.70
CA PHE A 146 -12.36 -5.82 -2.19
C PHE A 146 -12.81 -6.97 -1.26
N PRO A 147 -14.10 -7.37 -1.30
CA PRO A 147 -14.54 -8.56 -0.60
C PRO A 147 -13.71 -9.81 -0.99
N PRO A 148 -13.46 -10.76 -0.06
CA PRO A 148 -13.99 -10.82 1.30
C PRO A 148 -13.17 -10.04 2.36
N VAL A 149 -12.02 -9.46 1.99
CA VAL A 149 -11.12 -8.77 2.92
C VAL A 149 -11.68 -7.42 3.39
N GLY A 150 -12.32 -6.70 2.48
CA GLY A 150 -12.93 -5.40 2.73
C GLY A 150 -14.29 -5.27 2.06
N ARG A 151 -14.73 -4.03 1.84
CA ARG A 151 -16.00 -3.73 1.18
C ARG A 151 -15.89 -2.73 0.03
N ARG A 152 -14.69 -2.52 -0.51
CA ARG A 152 -14.48 -1.59 -1.63
C ARG A 152 -15.48 -1.86 -2.75
N SER A 153 -16.16 -0.81 -3.21
CA SER A 153 -17.12 -0.91 -4.31
C SER A 153 -16.43 -1.20 -5.65
N GLN A 154 -17.09 -1.95 -6.51
CA GLN A 154 -16.62 -2.22 -7.87
C GLN A 154 -17.05 -1.09 -8.80
N GLY A 155 -16.15 -0.14 -9.03
CA GLY A 155 -16.31 0.92 -10.02
C GLY A 155 -15.52 0.65 -11.30
N GLY A 156 -15.58 1.60 -12.23
CA GLY A 156 -14.80 1.67 -13.46
C GLY A 156 -13.71 2.72 -13.33
N GLY A 157 -12.61 2.43 -12.61
CA GLY A 157 -11.48 3.35 -12.49
C GLY A 157 -10.43 3.14 -13.58
N GLN A 158 -9.44 4.04 -13.63
CA GLN A 158 -8.30 3.87 -14.56
C GLN A 158 -7.36 2.72 -14.18
N TYR A 159 -7.47 2.19 -12.96
CA TYR A 159 -6.64 1.08 -12.45
C TYR A 159 -6.58 -0.15 -13.37
N GLY A 160 -7.67 -0.48 -14.07
CA GLY A 160 -7.71 -1.64 -14.96
C GLY A 160 -6.82 -1.48 -16.19
N ARG A 161 -6.57 -0.24 -16.64
CA ARG A 161 -5.63 0.09 -17.72
C ARG A 161 -4.19 0.21 -17.21
N LEU A 162 -4.01 0.65 -15.97
CA LEU A 162 -2.69 0.78 -15.35
C LEU A 162 -2.13 -0.60 -14.94
N TRP A 163 -2.93 -1.39 -14.24
CA TRP A 163 -2.47 -2.61 -13.57
C TRP A 163 -2.94 -3.92 -14.20
N GLY A 164 -3.78 -3.84 -15.23
CA GLY A 164 -4.23 -4.99 -16.00
C GLY A 164 -5.67 -5.43 -15.69
N ARG A 165 -6.19 -6.28 -16.59
CA ARG A 165 -7.60 -6.72 -16.52
C ARG A 165 -7.92 -7.60 -15.32
N ASP A 166 -6.92 -8.22 -14.72
CA ASP A 166 -7.02 -9.06 -13.52
C ASP A 166 -6.94 -8.26 -12.21
N TYR A 167 -6.85 -6.94 -12.28
CA TYR A 167 -6.69 -6.05 -11.12
C TYR A 167 -7.62 -6.41 -9.95
N ARG A 168 -8.91 -6.62 -10.20
CA ARG A 168 -9.87 -6.94 -9.12
C ARG A 168 -9.56 -8.23 -8.37
N LYS A 169 -8.91 -9.20 -9.04
CA LYS A 169 -8.49 -10.46 -8.43
C LYS A 169 -7.17 -10.36 -7.69
N THR A 170 -6.38 -9.35 -8.01
CA THR A 170 -5.00 -9.18 -7.51
C THR A 170 -4.82 -7.96 -6.62
N ALA A 171 -5.78 -7.02 -6.62
CA ALA A 171 -5.67 -5.74 -5.93
C ALA A 171 -5.47 -5.88 -4.41
N ASN A 172 -6.15 -6.81 -3.76
CA ASN A 172 -6.04 -6.99 -2.32
C ASN A 172 -4.60 -7.31 -1.88
N GLU A 173 -3.85 -8.02 -2.70
CA GLU A 173 -2.44 -8.34 -2.44
C GLU A 173 -1.49 -7.20 -2.81
N ASN A 174 -1.89 -6.33 -3.73
CA ASN A 174 -1.03 -5.27 -4.25
C ASN A 174 -1.26 -3.90 -3.61
N ILE A 175 -2.46 -3.60 -3.12
CA ILE A 175 -2.71 -2.34 -2.41
C ILE A 175 -2.09 -2.42 -1.02
N MET A 176 -1.26 -1.42 -0.68
CA MET A 176 -0.67 -1.25 0.65
C MET A 176 -1.42 -0.17 1.44
N ILE A 177 -1.58 -0.41 2.72
CA ILE A 177 -2.17 0.54 3.68
C ILE A 177 -1.07 1.02 4.62
N VAL A 178 -0.84 2.32 4.59
CA VAL A 178 0.09 3.03 5.47
C VAL A 178 -0.73 3.87 6.43
N VAL A 179 -0.63 3.63 7.72
CA VAL A 179 -1.29 4.46 8.76
C VAL A 179 -0.27 5.36 9.43
N MET A 180 -0.60 6.65 9.55
CA MET A 180 0.28 7.61 10.19
C MET A 180 -0.09 7.80 11.65
N ILE A 181 0.88 7.60 12.54
CA ILE A 181 0.78 7.87 13.97
C ILE A 181 1.41 9.24 14.22
N GLU A 182 0.56 10.23 14.45
CA GLU A 182 0.90 11.65 14.40
C GLU A 182 0.64 12.39 15.73
N SER A 183 -0.04 11.73 16.67
CA SER A 183 -0.44 12.36 17.94
C SER A 183 -0.14 11.49 19.15
N PRO A 184 -0.07 12.06 20.36
CA PRO A 184 0.03 11.30 21.60
C PRO A 184 -1.08 10.25 21.79
N ASP A 185 -2.31 10.54 21.33
CA ASP A 185 -3.44 9.62 21.42
C ASP A 185 -3.22 8.40 20.53
N GLY A 186 -2.80 8.60 19.27
CA GLY A 186 -2.41 7.51 18.38
C GLY A 186 -1.25 6.69 18.92
N VAL A 187 -0.22 7.36 19.50
CA VAL A 187 0.89 6.67 20.15
C VAL A 187 0.43 5.82 21.34
N ALA A 188 -0.55 6.29 22.11
CA ALA A 188 -1.05 5.56 23.30
C ALA A 188 -1.63 4.18 22.94
N ILE A 189 -2.18 4.03 21.74
CA ILE A 189 -2.83 2.79 21.26
C ILE A 189 -2.16 2.18 20.02
N VAL A 190 -0.94 2.56 19.72
CA VAL A 190 -0.24 2.10 18.50
C VAL A 190 -0.11 0.57 18.43
N ASP A 191 0.01 -0.10 19.56
CA ASP A 191 -0.01 -1.56 19.67
C ASP A 191 -1.29 -2.18 19.08
N LYS A 192 -2.44 -1.56 19.33
CA LYS A 192 -3.74 -2.01 18.83
C LYS A 192 -3.92 -1.66 17.35
N ILE A 193 -3.48 -0.46 16.94
CA ILE A 193 -3.50 -0.04 15.53
C ILE A 193 -2.61 -0.96 14.69
N ALA A 194 -1.38 -1.20 15.13
CA ALA A 194 -0.45 -2.09 14.43
C ALA A 194 -0.93 -3.55 14.34
N ALA A 195 -1.74 -4.00 15.31
CA ALA A 195 -2.32 -5.34 15.29
C ALA A 195 -3.45 -5.52 14.27
N VAL A 196 -3.98 -4.44 13.68
CA VAL A 196 -5.09 -4.54 12.71
C VAL A 196 -4.64 -5.32 11.47
N PRO A 197 -5.35 -6.41 11.09
CA PRO A 197 -5.06 -7.16 9.89
C PRO A 197 -5.24 -6.29 8.64
N GLY A 198 -4.29 -6.37 7.70
CA GLY A 198 -4.35 -5.62 6.43
C GLY A 198 -3.63 -4.26 6.46
N ILE A 199 -3.18 -3.77 7.63
CA ILE A 199 -2.20 -2.70 7.71
C ILE A 199 -0.84 -3.26 7.27
N ASP A 200 -0.18 -2.58 6.34
CA ASP A 200 1.17 -2.97 5.86
C ASP A 200 2.26 -2.16 6.57
N VAL A 201 2.07 -0.86 6.71
CA VAL A 201 3.06 0.08 7.28
C VAL A 201 2.44 0.92 8.40
N VAL A 202 3.17 1.08 9.50
CA VAL A 202 2.89 2.09 10.53
C VAL A 202 3.97 3.15 10.42
N PHE A 203 3.57 4.38 10.11
CA PHE A 203 4.46 5.51 9.86
C PHE A 203 4.51 6.43 11.09
N ALA A 204 5.71 6.64 11.63
CA ALA A 204 5.93 7.58 12.74
C ALA A 204 6.09 9.00 12.17
N ALA A 205 5.03 9.81 12.28
CA ALA A 205 5.01 11.18 11.77
C ALA A 205 5.63 12.14 12.79
N SER A 206 6.92 12.36 12.64
CA SER A 206 7.77 13.09 13.60
C SER A 206 7.39 14.56 13.79
N GLY A 207 6.97 15.24 12.72
CA GLY A 207 6.58 16.64 12.75
C GLY A 207 5.38 16.88 13.66
N ASP A 208 4.30 16.15 13.40
CA ASP A 208 3.03 16.34 14.12
C ASP A 208 3.10 15.89 15.57
N ILE A 209 3.82 14.81 15.89
CA ILE A 209 4.07 14.42 17.30
C ILE A 209 4.77 15.57 18.05
N GLY A 210 5.76 16.24 17.42
CA GLY A 210 6.41 17.43 17.99
C GLY A 210 5.44 18.59 18.17
N SER A 211 4.63 18.88 17.15
CA SER A 211 3.63 19.95 17.17
C SER A 211 2.56 19.74 18.26
N PHE A 212 1.99 18.56 18.36
CA PHE A 212 0.97 18.25 19.37
C PHE A 212 1.49 18.26 20.81
N THR A 213 2.77 17.92 21.00
CA THR A 213 3.37 17.87 22.34
C THR A 213 4.06 19.17 22.74
N GLY A 214 4.43 20.00 21.76
CA GLY A 214 5.30 21.16 21.98
C GLY A 214 6.73 20.78 22.37
N TRP A 215 7.13 19.51 22.14
CA TRP A 215 8.46 19.04 22.51
C TRP A 215 9.42 19.06 21.33
N GLU A 216 10.61 19.57 21.58
CA GLU A 216 11.70 19.50 20.60
C GLU A 216 12.11 18.05 20.32
N ARG A 217 12.64 17.78 19.13
CA ARG A 217 13.09 16.44 18.72
C ARG A 217 14.20 15.85 19.60
N THR A 218 14.93 16.72 20.33
CA THR A 218 15.96 16.35 21.30
C THR A 218 15.41 16.04 22.70
N ASP A 219 14.13 16.34 22.96
CA ASP A 219 13.50 16.06 24.25
C ASP A 219 13.38 14.55 24.47
N PRO A 220 13.85 14.00 25.61
CA PRO A 220 13.73 12.57 25.90
C PRO A 220 12.27 12.07 25.90
N ARG A 221 11.30 12.92 26.24
CA ARG A 221 9.87 12.57 26.21
C ARG A 221 9.37 12.37 24.79
N TYR A 222 9.79 13.25 23.85
CA TYR A 222 9.50 13.07 22.43
C TYR A 222 10.09 11.76 21.92
N MET A 223 11.37 11.51 22.18
CA MET A 223 12.02 10.26 21.77
C MET A 223 11.36 9.00 22.34
N LYS A 224 10.79 9.10 23.56
CA LYS A 224 10.02 7.99 24.16
C LYS A 224 8.77 7.66 23.34
N LEU A 225 8.06 8.67 22.80
CA LEU A 225 6.90 8.46 21.92
C LEU A 225 7.32 7.79 20.61
N ILE A 226 8.34 8.31 19.95
CA ILE A 226 8.87 7.74 18.69
C ILE A 226 9.33 6.30 18.90
N ASN A 227 10.06 6.01 19.96
CA ASN A 227 10.50 4.66 20.29
C ASN A 227 9.31 3.72 20.56
N ARG A 228 8.24 4.20 21.21
CA ARG A 228 7.03 3.40 21.40
C ARG A 228 6.38 3.03 20.06
N VAL A 229 6.27 3.98 19.11
CA VAL A 229 5.76 3.66 17.76
C VAL A 229 6.63 2.59 17.10
N ARG A 230 7.96 2.74 17.14
CA ARG A 230 8.90 1.75 16.59
C ARG A 230 8.68 0.37 17.22
N ASP A 231 8.76 0.30 18.54
CA ASP A 231 8.82 -0.97 19.26
C ASP A 231 7.51 -1.77 19.10
N GLU A 232 6.36 -1.10 19.20
CA GLU A 232 5.07 -1.77 19.04
C GLU A 232 4.80 -2.14 17.56
N THR A 233 5.25 -1.33 16.60
CA THR A 233 5.16 -1.67 15.17
C THR A 233 5.95 -2.93 14.85
N LEU A 234 7.22 -2.99 15.28
CA LEU A 234 8.08 -4.14 15.03
C LEU A 234 7.58 -5.39 15.76
N LYS A 235 7.10 -5.25 16.98
CA LYS A 235 6.48 -6.34 17.75
C LYS A 235 5.25 -6.93 17.06
N ALA A 236 4.45 -6.08 16.39
CA ALA A 236 3.30 -6.51 15.59
C ALA A 236 3.71 -7.13 14.23
N GLY A 237 5.00 -7.18 13.90
CA GLY A 237 5.50 -7.70 12.62
C GLY A 237 5.15 -6.80 11.42
N LYS A 238 4.89 -5.51 11.66
CA LYS A 238 4.59 -4.54 10.61
C LYS A 238 5.82 -3.80 10.14
N ILE A 239 5.76 -3.26 8.93
CA ILE A 239 6.80 -2.38 8.40
C ILE A 239 6.74 -1.04 9.13
N LEU A 240 7.89 -0.59 9.60
CA LEU A 240 8.02 0.71 10.24
C LEU A 240 8.43 1.75 9.19
N GLY A 241 7.66 2.84 9.11
CA GLY A 241 7.94 3.99 8.25
C GLY A 241 8.31 5.23 9.04
N GLY A 242 8.96 6.17 8.36
CA GLY A 242 9.34 7.47 8.92
C GLY A 242 9.95 8.41 7.88
N PRO A 243 10.38 9.62 8.27
CA PRO A 243 11.07 10.53 7.37
C PRO A 243 12.40 9.94 6.89
N PHE A 244 12.83 10.30 5.69
CA PHE A 244 14.08 9.79 5.08
C PHE A 244 15.32 10.08 5.94
N ALA A 245 15.31 11.17 6.71
CA ALA A 245 16.36 11.46 7.68
C ALA A 245 16.60 10.35 8.74
N TRP A 246 15.73 9.37 8.82
CA TRP A 246 15.85 8.21 9.71
C TRP A 246 16.25 6.92 8.98
N SER A 247 16.75 7.02 7.74
CA SER A 247 17.10 5.86 6.91
C SER A 247 18.24 4.98 7.50
N ASP A 248 19.03 5.54 8.40
CA ASP A 248 20.09 4.84 9.16
C ASP A 248 19.59 4.25 10.48
N ARG A 249 18.34 4.59 10.92
CA ARG A 249 17.80 4.09 12.18
C ARG A 249 17.35 2.64 12.05
N GLN A 250 17.67 1.86 13.06
CA GLN A 250 17.32 0.44 13.09
C GLN A 250 15.81 0.21 13.04
N GLY A 251 15.37 -0.67 12.14
CA GLY A 251 14.00 -1.14 11.98
C GLY A 251 13.15 -0.33 11.00
N TYR A 252 13.62 0.86 10.58
CA TYR A 252 12.91 1.65 9.58
C TYR A 252 13.16 1.13 8.18
N MET A 253 12.09 0.94 7.40
CA MET A 253 12.14 0.33 6.07
C MET A 253 11.39 1.12 4.99
N PHE A 254 10.48 2.02 5.36
CA PHE A 254 9.63 2.78 4.45
C PHE A 254 9.78 4.27 4.73
N PHE A 255 10.20 5.06 3.73
CA PHE A 255 10.58 6.46 3.97
C PHE A 255 9.85 7.43 3.07
N GLN A 256 9.35 8.51 3.70
CA GLN A 256 8.97 9.73 3.00
C GLN A 256 10.24 10.55 2.74
N GLY A 257 10.55 10.76 1.48
CA GLY A 257 11.71 11.49 1.01
C GLY A 257 11.39 12.95 0.63
N PRO A 258 12.36 13.66 0.04
CA PRO A 258 12.25 15.06 -0.27
C PRO A 258 11.16 15.37 -1.30
N GLY A 259 10.60 16.57 -1.19
CA GLY A 259 9.68 17.11 -2.19
C GLY A 259 10.39 17.72 -3.41
N GLU A 260 9.61 17.94 -4.46
CA GLU A 260 10.07 18.50 -5.74
C GLU A 260 10.83 19.82 -5.58
N GLY A 261 10.34 20.71 -4.71
CA GLY A 261 10.99 22.01 -4.47
C GLY A 261 12.40 21.87 -3.89
N SER A 262 12.60 20.97 -2.92
CA SER A 262 13.90 20.67 -2.35
C SER A 262 14.84 20.04 -3.36
N LEU A 263 14.34 19.10 -4.17
CA LEU A 263 15.13 18.45 -5.22
C LEU A 263 15.59 19.43 -6.29
N ILE A 264 14.70 20.34 -6.73
CA ILE A 264 15.06 21.40 -7.70
C ILE A 264 16.13 22.32 -7.13
N LYS A 265 15.98 22.80 -5.88
CA LYS A 265 16.98 23.65 -5.21
C LYS A 265 18.32 22.94 -5.10
N SER A 266 18.34 21.70 -4.62
CA SER A 266 19.57 20.91 -4.48
C SER A 266 20.23 20.64 -5.84
N GLY A 267 19.46 20.25 -6.86
CA GLY A 267 19.99 20.04 -8.21
C GLY A 267 20.59 21.30 -8.83
N ALA A 268 19.90 22.44 -8.69
CA ALA A 268 20.42 23.73 -9.12
C ALA A 268 21.72 24.10 -8.38
N GLN A 269 21.75 23.93 -7.05
CA GLN A 269 22.95 24.21 -6.25
C GLN A 269 24.12 23.31 -6.66
N MET A 270 23.91 22.01 -6.83
CA MET A 270 24.95 21.09 -7.30
C MET A 270 25.48 21.51 -8.68
N THR A 271 24.61 21.89 -9.61
CA THR A 271 24.99 22.31 -10.99
C THR A 271 25.78 23.62 -10.96
N LEU A 272 25.37 24.61 -10.16
CA LEU A 272 25.98 25.93 -10.15
C LEU A 272 27.28 26.00 -9.33
N THR A 273 27.39 25.19 -8.27
CA THR A 273 28.55 25.24 -7.36
C THR A 273 29.62 24.20 -7.63
N GLY A 274 29.36 23.23 -8.51
CA GLY A 274 30.29 22.14 -8.82
C GLY A 274 30.62 21.27 -7.60
N VAL A 275 29.73 21.23 -6.60
CA VAL A 275 29.93 20.43 -5.39
C VAL A 275 29.87 18.96 -5.75
N SER A 276 31.01 18.26 -5.60
CA SER A 276 31.13 16.81 -5.75
C SER A 276 30.37 16.07 -4.63
N ASP A 277 30.03 14.80 -4.92
CA ASP A 277 29.19 13.87 -4.13
C ASP A 277 29.55 13.65 -2.63
N ASP A 278 30.55 14.30 -2.08
CA ASP A 278 31.10 14.04 -0.75
C ASP A 278 30.36 14.71 0.43
N LYS A 279 29.35 15.52 0.17
CA LYS A 279 28.54 16.14 1.23
C LYS A 279 27.10 15.65 1.22
N LYS A 280 26.90 14.42 1.68
CA LYS A 280 25.57 13.82 1.91
C LYS A 280 24.83 14.34 3.15
N GLU A 281 25.39 15.30 3.89
CA GLU A 281 24.89 15.69 5.22
C GLU A 281 23.72 16.67 5.23
N ASP A 282 23.47 17.45 4.15
CA ASP A 282 22.47 18.53 4.20
C ASP A 282 21.16 18.31 3.40
N VAL A 283 21.00 17.17 2.73
CA VAL A 283 19.77 16.89 1.94
C VAL A 283 18.65 16.23 2.76
N ALA A 284 18.90 15.98 4.03
CA ALA A 284 18.06 15.10 4.86
C ALA A 284 16.86 15.78 5.54
N THR A 285 16.61 17.06 5.37
CA THR A 285 15.51 17.72 6.08
C THR A 285 14.45 18.24 5.13
N GLY A 286 13.47 17.39 4.84
CA GLY A 286 12.18 17.79 4.24
C GLY A 286 11.25 18.51 5.22
N ASP A 287 11.80 19.17 6.23
CA ASP A 287 11.08 19.85 7.32
C ASP A 287 11.48 21.32 7.42
N GLU A 288 11.52 22.08 6.32
CA GLU A 288 11.39 23.52 6.45
C GLU A 288 9.91 23.90 6.40
N PRO A 289 9.41 24.65 7.38
CA PRO A 289 8.07 25.21 7.32
C PRO A 289 7.95 26.17 6.13
N LEU A 290 6.85 26.08 5.40
CA LEU A 290 6.41 27.10 4.45
C LEU A 290 6.08 28.38 5.19
#